data_6233d94d32c9ab3ffeeb028cb257de81
#
_entry.id   6233d94d32c9ab3ffeeb028cb257de81
#
_cell.length_a   1.000
_cell.length_b   1.000
_cell.length_c   1.000
_cell.angle_alpha   90.00
_cell.angle_beta   90.00
_cell.angle_gamma   90.00
#
_symmetry.space_group_name_H-M   'P 1'
#
loop_
_entity.id
_entity.type
_entity.pdbx_description
1 polymer ?
#
loop_
_entity_poly.entity_id
_entity_poly.type
_entity_poly.pdbx_seq_one_letter_code
_entity_poly.pdbx_strand_id
1 'polypeptide(L)'
;MNMTGNTILVTGGTSGIGRALAEALHKAGNTVIVAGRRANMLAEVAAANPGMATVEFDVADGAGIPGFVALVVAAFPGLNVLVNNAGIMRAEDVLAKDHTLEDAEATITTNLLGPIRLTTALLPLLRAQARSAVLNVTSGLAFVPLAMTPTYSATKAALHSYSQALRHQLRATAVQVIEIAPPAVATDLMPQSRGNPNALPLNDYISEVMALLAANPEAQEICVERVKLLREAERNGRFDSVFAMLNPAI
;
A
#
# COMPACT_ATOMS: atom_id res chain seq x y z
N MET A 1 16.07 -1.63 -1.46
CA MET A 1 16.28 -1.39 0.00
C MET A 1 16.91 -2.61 0.64
N ASN A 2 17.59 -2.48 1.79
CA ASN A 2 18.04 -3.66 2.54
C ASN A 2 16.84 -4.37 3.17
N MET A 3 16.92 -5.69 3.34
CA MET A 3 15.82 -6.47 3.93
C MET A 3 15.86 -6.53 5.46
N THR A 4 16.94 -6.09 6.08
CA THR A 4 17.17 -6.16 7.53
C THR A 4 17.73 -4.85 8.08
N GLY A 5 17.58 -4.63 9.38
CA GLY A 5 18.18 -3.49 10.10
C GLY A 5 17.51 -2.13 9.82
N ASN A 6 16.28 -2.13 9.28
CA ASN A 6 15.52 -0.91 9.08
C ASN A 6 14.58 -0.63 10.26
N THR A 7 14.17 0.63 10.38
CA THR A 7 13.01 1.04 11.15
C THR A 7 11.90 1.43 10.19
N ILE A 8 10.81 0.68 10.19
CA ILE A 8 9.77 0.67 9.14
C ILE A 8 8.43 1.10 9.73
N LEU A 9 7.81 2.13 9.17
CA LEU A 9 6.42 2.49 9.46
C LEU A 9 5.51 1.87 8.39
N VAL A 10 4.53 1.05 8.81
CA VAL A 10 3.53 0.43 7.93
C VAL A 10 2.16 0.98 8.26
N THR A 11 1.55 1.73 7.33
CA THR A 11 0.16 2.20 7.48
C THR A 11 -0.84 1.10 7.08
N GLY A 12 -1.98 1.03 7.79
CA GLY A 12 -2.97 -0.02 7.54
C GLY A 12 -2.46 -1.43 7.87
N GLY A 13 -1.53 -1.54 8.80
CA GLY A 13 -0.89 -2.81 9.18
C GLY A 13 -1.66 -3.67 10.17
N THR A 14 -2.95 -3.40 10.41
CA THR A 14 -3.77 -4.17 11.36
C THR A 14 -4.41 -5.41 10.76
N SER A 15 -4.46 -5.54 9.44
CA SER A 15 -5.09 -6.68 8.72
C SER A 15 -4.54 -6.83 7.31
N GLY A 16 -4.89 -7.93 6.64
CA GLY A 16 -4.61 -8.19 5.23
C GLY A 16 -3.13 -8.05 4.85
N ILE A 17 -2.87 -7.48 3.68
CA ILE A 17 -1.53 -7.32 3.12
C ILE A 17 -0.62 -6.54 4.08
N GLY A 18 -1.12 -5.43 4.65
CA GLY A 18 -0.31 -4.59 5.52
C GLY A 18 0.18 -5.30 6.77
N ARG A 19 -0.69 -6.09 7.43
CA ARG A 19 -0.32 -6.88 8.59
C ARG A 19 0.69 -7.97 8.23
N ALA A 20 0.39 -8.75 7.20
CA ALA A 20 1.24 -9.86 6.80
C ALA A 20 2.63 -9.38 6.31
N LEU A 21 2.70 -8.25 5.61
CA LEU A 21 3.96 -7.62 5.21
C LEU A 21 4.73 -7.09 6.44
N ALA A 22 4.05 -6.44 7.39
CA ALA A 22 4.67 -5.96 8.63
C ALA A 22 5.26 -7.12 9.44
N GLU A 23 4.52 -8.22 9.59
CA GLU A 23 4.98 -9.43 10.29
C GLU A 23 6.18 -10.08 9.58
N ALA A 24 6.16 -10.16 8.23
CA ALA A 24 7.27 -10.70 7.46
C ALA A 24 8.54 -9.83 7.58
N LEU A 25 8.40 -8.51 7.52
CA LEU A 25 9.51 -7.57 7.71
C LEU A 25 10.05 -7.60 9.13
N HIS A 26 9.19 -7.75 10.15
CA HIS A 26 9.60 -7.90 11.54
C HIS A 26 10.42 -9.19 11.75
N LYS A 27 9.93 -10.32 11.24
CA LYS A 27 10.64 -11.60 11.26
C LYS A 27 11.99 -11.54 10.55
N ALA A 28 12.14 -10.68 9.54
CA ALA A 28 13.41 -10.45 8.86
C ALA A 28 14.42 -9.60 9.67
N GLY A 29 14.09 -9.18 10.90
CA GLY A 29 15.01 -8.44 11.78
C GLY A 29 14.95 -6.92 11.63
N ASN A 30 13.79 -6.38 11.24
CA ASN A 30 13.55 -4.94 11.25
C ASN A 30 12.76 -4.51 12.50
N THR A 31 12.95 -3.27 12.93
CA THR A 31 12.04 -2.60 13.86
C THR A 31 10.82 -2.14 13.08
N VAL A 32 9.64 -2.67 13.39
CA VAL A 32 8.41 -2.34 12.65
C VAL A 32 7.43 -1.60 13.55
N ILE A 33 6.88 -0.50 13.02
CA ILE A 33 5.82 0.29 13.63
C ILE A 33 4.58 0.13 12.75
N VAL A 34 3.50 -0.39 13.31
CA VAL A 34 2.21 -0.54 12.63
C VAL A 34 1.30 0.63 13.01
N ALA A 35 0.83 1.38 12.00
CA ALA A 35 -0.19 2.40 12.19
C ALA A 35 -1.55 1.94 11.64
N GLY A 36 -2.62 2.25 12.39
CA GLY A 36 -3.99 1.91 12.01
C GLY A 36 -5.02 2.56 12.92
N ARG A 37 -6.30 2.52 12.54
CA ARG A 37 -7.40 3.21 13.23
C ARG A 37 -8.04 2.40 14.37
N ARG A 38 -7.83 1.10 14.40
CA ARG A 38 -8.53 0.16 15.27
C ARG A 38 -7.64 -0.25 16.43
N ALA A 39 -7.81 0.39 17.58
CA ALA A 39 -7.00 0.18 18.78
C ALA A 39 -6.97 -1.30 19.22
N ASN A 40 -8.12 -1.99 19.19
CA ASN A 40 -8.20 -3.42 19.52
C ASN A 40 -7.33 -4.28 18.61
N MET A 41 -7.35 -4.04 17.30
CA MET A 41 -6.52 -4.80 16.34
C MET A 41 -5.03 -4.44 16.45
N LEU A 42 -4.71 -3.20 16.82
CA LEU A 42 -3.32 -2.81 17.10
C LEU A 42 -2.81 -3.56 18.34
N ALA A 43 -3.63 -3.71 19.39
CA ALA A 43 -3.28 -4.51 20.56
C ALA A 43 -3.08 -6.00 20.21
N GLU A 44 -3.91 -6.56 19.35
CA GLU A 44 -3.75 -7.94 18.84
C GLU A 44 -2.43 -8.11 18.06
N VAL A 45 -2.08 -7.15 17.19
CA VAL A 45 -0.82 -7.16 16.43
C VAL A 45 0.38 -7.12 17.39
N ALA A 46 0.36 -6.22 18.37
CA ALA A 46 1.43 -6.10 19.36
C ALA A 46 1.60 -7.37 20.21
N ALA A 47 0.47 -7.97 20.64
CA ALA A 47 0.49 -9.21 21.42
C ALA A 47 1.03 -10.41 20.62
N ALA A 48 0.68 -10.48 19.31
CA ALA A 48 1.12 -11.58 18.44
C ALA A 48 2.59 -11.42 17.98
N ASN A 49 3.16 -10.21 18.06
CA ASN A 49 4.50 -9.90 17.55
C ASN A 49 5.32 -9.11 18.60
N PRO A 50 5.90 -9.78 19.59
CA PRO A 50 6.72 -9.13 20.63
C PRO A 50 7.82 -8.25 20.00
N GLY A 51 7.90 -6.99 20.46
CA GLY A 51 8.86 -6.01 19.93
C GLY A 51 8.36 -5.19 18.73
N MET A 52 7.20 -5.50 18.15
CA MET A 52 6.55 -4.66 17.14
C MET A 52 5.81 -3.51 17.83
N ALA A 53 6.09 -2.29 17.42
CA ALA A 53 5.40 -1.11 17.92
C ALA A 53 4.07 -0.88 17.18
N THR A 54 3.11 -0.27 17.88
CA THR A 54 1.81 0.10 17.29
C THR A 54 1.44 1.53 17.65
N VAL A 55 0.81 2.25 16.71
CA VAL A 55 0.34 3.63 16.89
C VAL A 55 -1.04 3.77 16.26
N GLU A 56 -1.99 4.32 17.03
CA GLU A 56 -3.30 4.63 16.48
C GLU A 56 -3.22 5.88 15.61
N PHE A 57 -3.64 5.76 14.35
CA PHE A 57 -3.66 6.86 13.40
C PHE A 57 -4.58 6.57 12.21
N ASP A 58 -5.33 7.59 11.78
CA ASP A 58 -6.08 7.59 10.53
C ASP A 58 -5.35 8.40 9.45
N VAL A 59 -4.92 7.74 8.38
CA VAL A 59 -4.25 8.41 7.26
C VAL A 59 -5.16 9.41 6.52
N ALA A 60 -6.47 9.32 6.70
CA ALA A 60 -7.43 10.28 6.17
C ALA A 60 -7.47 11.59 6.96
N ASP A 61 -7.03 11.58 8.23
CA ASP A 61 -6.92 12.78 9.06
C ASP A 61 -5.69 13.62 8.67
N GLY A 62 -5.87 14.48 7.68
CA GLY A 62 -4.80 15.38 7.22
C GLY A 62 -4.33 16.37 8.28
N ALA A 63 -5.20 16.78 9.20
CA ALA A 63 -4.86 17.71 10.27
C ALA A 63 -4.01 17.04 11.37
N GLY A 64 -4.24 15.75 11.61
CA GLY A 64 -3.49 14.96 12.60
C GLY A 64 -2.10 14.54 12.13
N ILE A 65 -1.77 14.61 10.83
CA ILE A 65 -0.46 14.16 10.29
C ILE A 65 0.73 14.82 11.01
N PRO A 66 0.80 16.15 11.22
CA PRO A 66 1.95 16.76 11.88
C PRO A 66 2.19 16.21 13.29
N GLY A 67 1.13 16.05 14.09
CA GLY A 67 1.22 15.48 15.43
C GLY A 67 1.65 14.01 15.42
N PHE A 68 1.08 13.21 14.53
CA PHE A 68 1.48 11.81 14.34
C PHE A 68 2.96 11.69 13.96
N VAL A 69 3.41 12.48 12.98
CA VAL A 69 4.82 12.45 12.53
C VAL A 69 5.75 12.87 13.65
N ALA A 70 5.42 13.93 14.41
CA ALA A 70 6.23 14.36 15.54
C ALA A 70 6.38 13.26 16.61
N LEU A 71 5.28 12.55 16.92
CA LEU A 71 5.29 11.42 17.86
C LEU A 71 6.18 10.28 17.35
N VAL A 72 6.00 9.86 16.09
CA VAL A 72 6.75 8.74 15.49
C VAL A 72 8.24 9.08 15.40
N VAL A 73 8.58 10.29 14.96
CA VAL A 73 9.99 10.72 14.84
C VAL A 73 10.69 10.82 16.20
N ALA A 74 9.99 11.29 17.23
CA ALA A 74 10.53 11.36 18.59
C ALA A 74 10.78 9.95 19.17
N ALA A 75 9.87 9.00 18.95
CA ALA A 75 10.00 7.63 19.43
C ALA A 75 10.98 6.78 18.59
N PHE A 76 11.07 7.05 17.29
CA PHE A 76 11.85 6.27 16.32
C PHE A 76 12.69 7.18 15.41
N PRO A 77 13.71 7.87 15.92
CA PRO A 77 14.52 8.81 15.12
C PRO A 77 15.30 8.12 13.98
N GLY A 78 15.48 6.79 14.06
CA GLY A 78 16.06 5.97 13.00
C GLY A 78 15.08 5.52 11.92
N LEU A 79 13.83 6.02 11.92
CA LEU A 79 12.85 5.67 10.90
C LEU A 79 13.39 5.98 9.49
N ASN A 80 13.53 4.94 8.67
CA ASN A 80 14.12 5.04 7.34
C ASN A 80 13.26 4.39 6.24
N VAL A 81 12.15 3.73 6.59
CA VAL A 81 11.24 3.14 5.59
C VAL A 81 9.80 3.49 5.92
N LEU A 82 9.09 4.03 4.92
CA LEU A 82 7.64 4.26 4.96
C LEU A 82 6.94 3.29 4.01
N VAL A 83 5.98 2.53 4.50
CA VAL A 83 5.08 1.69 3.70
C VAL A 83 3.67 2.29 3.71
N ASN A 84 3.30 2.96 2.63
CA ASN A 84 1.96 3.45 2.37
C ASN A 84 1.09 2.29 1.87
N ASN A 85 0.45 1.58 2.80
CA ASN A 85 -0.40 0.44 2.49
C ASN A 85 -1.87 0.70 2.86
N ALA A 86 -2.16 1.59 3.80
CA ALA A 86 -3.53 1.90 4.17
C ALA A 86 -4.39 2.21 2.94
N GLY A 87 -5.57 1.60 2.87
CA GLY A 87 -6.48 1.81 1.76
C GLY A 87 -7.85 1.22 2.03
N ILE A 88 -8.85 1.75 1.34
CA ILE A 88 -10.22 1.25 1.31
C ILE A 88 -10.64 1.00 -0.13
N MET A 89 -11.58 0.08 -0.32
CA MET A 89 -12.16 -0.26 -1.62
C MET A 89 -13.66 -0.38 -1.44
N ARG A 90 -14.42 0.36 -2.24
CA ARG A 90 -15.88 0.39 -2.21
C ARG A 90 -16.42 0.07 -3.59
N ALA A 91 -17.53 -0.67 -3.63
CA ALA A 91 -18.30 -0.82 -4.85
C ALA A 91 -19.12 0.47 -5.05
N GLU A 92 -19.14 0.95 -6.28
CA GLU A 92 -19.86 2.16 -6.67
C GLU A 92 -20.81 1.82 -7.82
N ASP A 93 -22.09 2.17 -7.66
CA ASP A 93 -23.09 2.13 -8.74
C ASP A 93 -23.46 3.57 -9.11
N VAL A 94 -22.83 4.08 -10.17
CA VAL A 94 -23.05 5.47 -10.64
C VAL A 94 -24.43 5.70 -11.22
N LEU A 95 -25.21 4.64 -11.46
CA LEU A 95 -26.58 4.69 -11.96
C LEU A 95 -27.63 4.60 -10.86
N ALA A 96 -27.21 4.31 -9.61
CA ALA A 96 -28.11 4.26 -8.47
C ALA A 96 -28.74 5.64 -8.21
N LYS A 97 -30.04 5.68 -7.90
CA LYS A 97 -30.78 6.92 -7.68
C LYS A 97 -30.30 7.71 -6.46
N ASP A 98 -29.73 7.01 -5.48
CA ASP A 98 -29.19 7.51 -4.22
C ASP A 98 -27.66 7.55 -4.21
N HIS A 99 -27.04 7.52 -5.40
CA HIS A 99 -25.58 7.64 -5.53
C HIS A 99 -25.09 8.95 -4.90
N THR A 100 -24.09 8.84 -4.02
CA THR A 100 -23.42 9.98 -3.38
C THR A 100 -21.92 9.90 -3.64
N LEU A 101 -21.22 11.02 -3.40
CA LEU A 101 -19.76 11.06 -3.52
C LEU A 101 -19.01 10.65 -2.25
N GLU A 102 -19.74 10.31 -1.17
CA GLU A 102 -19.13 10.04 0.15
C GLU A 102 -18.05 8.94 0.08
N ASP A 103 -18.37 7.80 -0.53
CA ASP A 103 -17.42 6.69 -0.69
C ASP A 103 -16.27 7.03 -1.63
N ALA A 104 -16.52 7.79 -2.70
CA ALA A 104 -15.51 8.27 -3.62
C ALA A 104 -14.52 9.23 -2.93
N GLU A 105 -15.02 10.23 -2.22
CA GLU A 105 -14.21 11.20 -1.48
C GLU A 105 -13.41 10.53 -0.37
N ALA A 106 -14.01 9.62 0.39
CA ALA A 106 -13.31 8.82 1.41
C ALA A 106 -12.19 7.97 0.79
N THR A 107 -12.44 7.38 -0.38
CA THR A 107 -11.46 6.57 -1.12
C THR A 107 -10.29 7.42 -1.60
N ILE A 108 -10.55 8.59 -2.19
CA ILE A 108 -9.50 9.53 -2.64
C ILE A 108 -8.69 10.01 -1.44
N THR A 109 -9.35 10.41 -0.36
CA THR A 109 -8.68 10.91 0.84
C THR A 109 -7.77 9.87 1.46
N THR A 110 -8.24 8.64 1.61
CA THR A 110 -7.49 7.55 2.23
C THR A 110 -6.38 7.04 1.31
N ASN A 111 -6.70 6.72 0.05
CA ASN A 111 -5.80 5.95 -0.83
C ASN A 111 -4.80 6.83 -1.57
N LEU A 112 -5.07 8.13 -1.73
CA LEU A 112 -4.22 9.04 -2.49
C LEU A 112 -3.69 10.19 -1.64
N LEU A 113 -4.57 10.99 -1.03
CA LEU A 113 -4.13 12.16 -0.24
C LEU A 113 -3.36 11.73 1.02
N GLY A 114 -3.79 10.66 1.69
CA GLY A 114 -3.10 10.11 2.87
C GLY A 114 -1.63 9.79 2.58
N PRO A 115 -1.32 8.90 1.61
CA PRO A 115 0.06 8.61 1.18
C PRO A 115 0.88 9.84 0.78
N ILE A 116 0.30 10.77 0.02
CA ILE A 116 1.00 12.00 -0.42
C ILE A 116 1.37 12.86 0.80
N ARG A 117 0.40 13.13 1.68
CA ARG A 117 0.59 13.96 2.88
C ARG A 117 1.62 13.35 3.83
N LEU A 118 1.50 12.04 4.11
CA LEU A 118 2.39 11.37 5.03
C LEU A 118 3.82 11.26 4.47
N THR A 119 3.96 10.96 3.18
CA THR A 119 5.26 10.97 2.49
C THR A 119 5.90 12.35 2.58
N THR A 120 5.15 13.42 2.27
CA THR A 120 5.65 14.79 2.32
C THR A 120 6.12 15.16 3.74
N ALA A 121 5.36 14.80 4.76
CA ALA A 121 5.68 15.12 6.15
C ALA A 121 6.90 14.35 6.69
N LEU A 122 7.11 13.10 6.25
CA LEU A 122 8.27 12.28 6.64
C LEU A 122 9.50 12.49 5.76
N LEU A 123 9.36 13.12 4.58
CA LEU A 123 10.46 13.26 3.63
C LEU A 123 11.71 13.94 4.20
N PRO A 124 11.64 14.98 5.06
CA PRO A 124 12.84 15.56 5.67
C PRO A 124 13.64 14.53 6.49
N LEU A 125 12.96 13.70 7.29
CA LEU A 125 13.62 12.64 8.06
C LEU A 125 14.21 11.56 7.15
N LEU A 126 13.44 11.08 6.17
CA LEU A 126 13.89 10.04 5.23
C LEU A 126 15.12 10.50 4.43
N ARG A 127 15.18 11.76 4.02
CA ARG A 127 16.33 12.34 3.31
C ARG A 127 17.57 12.49 4.19
N ALA A 128 17.40 12.60 5.50
CA ALA A 128 18.52 12.68 6.45
C ALA A 128 19.14 11.31 6.78
N GLN A 129 18.48 10.21 6.44
CA GLN A 129 19.00 8.86 6.64
C GLN A 129 20.04 8.52 5.57
N ALA A 130 21.05 7.72 5.91
CA ALA A 130 22.06 7.24 4.97
C ALA A 130 21.45 6.38 3.84
N ARG A 131 20.36 5.69 4.14
CA ARG A 131 19.52 4.91 3.20
C ARG A 131 18.09 4.94 3.68
N SER A 132 17.18 5.18 2.78
CA SER A 132 15.75 5.18 3.11
C SER A 132 14.90 4.75 1.92
N ALA A 133 13.64 4.40 2.19
CA ALA A 133 12.70 4.02 1.14
C ALA A 133 11.27 4.46 1.46
N VAL A 134 10.53 4.77 0.39
CA VAL A 134 9.07 4.89 0.39
C VAL A 134 8.50 3.76 -0.46
N LEU A 135 7.70 2.88 0.14
CA LEU A 135 7.00 1.81 -0.54
C LEU A 135 5.52 2.21 -0.66
N ASN A 136 5.02 2.32 -1.89
CA ASN A 136 3.62 2.61 -2.17
C ASN A 136 2.91 1.33 -2.63
N VAL A 137 1.91 0.88 -1.87
CA VAL A 137 1.09 -0.27 -2.25
C VAL A 137 -0.04 0.21 -3.17
N THR A 138 0.14 -0.04 -4.47
CA THR A 138 -0.84 0.27 -5.51
C THR A 138 -1.80 -0.91 -5.75
N SER A 139 -1.99 -1.35 -6.96
CA SER A 139 -2.82 -2.51 -7.35
C SER A 139 -2.61 -2.84 -8.82
N GLY A 140 -2.89 -4.07 -9.23
CA GLY A 140 -3.11 -4.40 -10.63
C GLY A 140 -4.21 -3.57 -11.29
N LEU A 141 -5.19 -3.10 -10.50
CA LEU A 141 -6.26 -2.20 -10.95
C LEU A 141 -5.80 -0.77 -11.27
N ALA A 142 -4.54 -0.45 -11.01
CA ALA A 142 -3.91 0.78 -11.52
C ALA A 142 -3.66 0.74 -13.03
N PHE A 143 -3.61 -0.46 -13.61
CA PHE A 143 -3.26 -0.69 -15.02
C PHE A 143 -4.47 -1.11 -15.86
N VAL A 144 -5.35 -1.95 -15.29
CA VAL A 144 -6.64 -2.30 -15.90
C VAL A 144 -7.71 -2.13 -14.82
N PRO A 145 -8.62 -1.16 -14.96
CA PRO A 145 -9.59 -0.84 -13.91
C PRO A 145 -10.70 -1.89 -13.80
N LEU A 146 -11.21 -2.06 -12.59
CA LEU A 146 -12.42 -2.81 -12.30
C LEU A 146 -13.61 -1.85 -12.27
N ALA A 147 -14.58 -2.02 -13.15
CA ALA A 147 -15.70 -1.10 -13.35
C ALA A 147 -16.56 -0.90 -12.10
N MET A 148 -16.73 -1.96 -11.28
CA MET A 148 -17.49 -1.84 -10.02
C MET A 148 -16.78 -1.03 -8.92
N THR A 149 -15.52 -0.64 -9.11
CA THR A 149 -14.74 0.14 -8.14
C THR A 149 -13.94 1.25 -8.84
N PRO A 150 -14.63 2.16 -9.57
CA PRO A 150 -13.97 3.12 -10.45
C PRO A 150 -13.05 4.07 -9.69
N THR A 151 -13.50 4.62 -8.57
CA THR A 151 -12.68 5.55 -7.76
C THR A 151 -11.47 4.84 -7.14
N TYR A 152 -11.63 3.61 -6.65
CA TYR A 152 -10.48 2.84 -6.17
C TYR A 152 -9.42 2.67 -7.26
N SER A 153 -9.83 2.20 -8.44
CA SER A 153 -8.93 2.01 -9.59
C SER A 153 -8.23 3.31 -9.97
N ALA A 154 -8.98 4.42 -10.02
CA ALA A 154 -8.43 5.75 -10.29
C ALA A 154 -7.40 6.19 -9.24
N THR A 155 -7.66 5.96 -7.92
CA THR A 155 -6.67 6.29 -6.88
C THR A 155 -5.40 5.47 -6.99
N LYS A 156 -5.49 4.20 -7.38
CA LYS A 156 -4.32 3.33 -7.57
C LYS A 156 -3.51 3.70 -8.82
N ALA A 157 -4.17 4.10 -9.91
CA ALA A 157 -3.51 4.67 -11.08
C ALA A 157 -2.82 6.01 -10.76
N ALA A 158 -3.47 6.89 -10.00
CA ALA A 158 -2.89 8.13 -9.54
C ALA A 158 -1.66 7.90 -8.64
N LEU A 159 -1.72 6.94 -7.70
CA LEU A 159 -0.59 6.60 -6.83
C LEU A 159 0.58 5.98 -7.62
N HIS A 160 0.30 5.18 -8.66
CA HIS A 160 1.30 4.70 -9.61
C HIS A 160 2.03 5.87 -10.28
N SER A 161 1.28 6.80 -10.89
CA SER A 161 1.84 8.00 -11.52
C SER A 161 2.64 8.85 -10.54
N TYR A 162 2.12 9.08 -9.33
CA TYR A 162 2.80 9.79 -8.25
C TYR A 162 4.13 9.11 -7.87
N SER A 163 4.16 7.78 -7.77
CA SER A 163 5.37 7.03 -7.43
C SER A 163 6.48 7.21 -8.48
N GLN A 164 6.12 7.25 -9.76
CA GLN A 164 7.07 7.51 -10.85
C GLN A 164 7.66 8.93 -10.77
N ALA A 165 6.78 9.94 -10.59
CA ALA A 165 7.19 11.33 -10.48
C ALA A 165 8.07 11.57 -9.24
N LEU A 166 7.67 11.03 -8.08
CA LEU A 166 8.41 11.12 -6.83
C LEU A 166 9.81 10.47 -6.96
N ARG A 167 9.89 9.30 -7.57
CA ARG A 167 11.17 8.60 -7.84
C ARG A 167 12.11 9.47 -8.66
N HIS A 168 11.60 10.13 -9.70
CA HIS A 168 12.39 11.03 -10.52
C HIS A 168 12.89 12.24 -9.72
N GLN A 169 12.05 12.86 -8.90
CA GLN A 169 12.44 14.00 -8.07
C GLN A 169 13.50 13.63 -7.03
N LEU A 170 13.42 12.41 -6.46
CA LEU A 170 14.33 11.95 -5.42
C LEU A 170 15.59 11.23 -5.94
N ARG A 171 15.81 11.12 -7.25
CA ARG A 171 16.90 10.36 -7.86
C ARG A 171 18.32 10.76 -7.42
N ALA A 172 18.50 11.99 -6.95
CA ALA A 172 19.78 12.49 -6.43
C ALA A 172 19.87 12.41 -4.88
N THR A 173 18.99 11.66 -4.23
CA THR A 173 18.95 11.48 -2.78
C THR A 173 19.14 10.01 -2.41
N ALA A 174 19.26 9.71 -1.11
CA ALA A 174 19.32 8.35 -0.60
C ALA A 174 17.94 7.67 -0.49
N VAL A 175 16.86 8.32 -0.91
CA VAL A 175 15.48 7.82 -0.78
C VAL A 175 15.10 7.02 -2.01
N GLN A 176 14.91 5.71 -1.86
CA GLN A 176 14.31 4.88 -2.90
C GLN A 176 12.77 5.02 -2.89
N VAL A 177 12.15 4.97 -4.06
CA VAL A 177 10.69 4.88 -4.19
C VAL A 177 10.35 3.59 -4.90
N ILE A 178 9.70 2.68 -4.17
CA ILE A 178 9.34 1.34 -4.63
C ILE A 178 7.82 1.25 -4.68
N GLU A 179 7.30 0.75 -5.79
CA GLU A 179 5.89 0.43 -5.92
C GLU A 179 5.68 -1.07 -5.70
N ILE A 180 4.67 -1.44 -4.93
CA ILE A 180 4.22 -2.83 -4.80
C ILE A 180 2.81 -2.89 -5.40
N ALA A 181 2.63 -3.68 -6.45
CA ALA A 181 1.36 -3.83 -7.16
C ALA A 181 0.73 -5.20 -6.89
N PRO A 182 -0.22 -5.32 -5.93
CA PRO A 182 -0.93 -6.57 -5.67
C PRO A 182 -1.89 -6.94 -6.80
N PRO A 183 -2.05 -8.24 -7.11
CA PRO A 183 -3.25 -8.76 -7.79
C PRO A 183 -4.43 -8.81 -6.82
N ALA A 184 -5.52 -9.50 -7.18
CA ALA A 184 -6.52 -9.91 -6.21
C ALA A 184 -5.87 -10.88 -5.20
N VAL A 185 -5.86 -10.48 -3.92
CA VAL A 185 -5.30 -11.25 -2.79
C VAL A 185 -6.42 -11.56 -1.80
N ALA A 186 -6.44 -12.77 -1.25
CA ALA A 186 -7.45 -13.23 -0.30
C ALA A 186 -7.35 -12.46 1.03
N THR A 187 -8.08 -11.36 1.11
CA THR A 187 -8.17 -10.43 2.26
C THR A 187 -9.59 -9.92 2.43
N ASP A 188 -9.85 -9.23 3.53
CA ASP A 188 -11.14 -8.58 3.84
C ASP A 188 -11.25 -7.14 3.30
N LEU A 189 -10.41 -6.73 2.36
CA LEU A 189 -10.42 -5.36 1.81
C LEU A 189 -11.78 -5.03 1.20
N MET A 190 -12.38 -5.99 0.52
CA MET A 190 -13.70 -5.89 -0.08
C MET A 190 -14.52 -7.11 0.35
N PRO A 191 -15.55 -6.95 1.21
CA PRO A 191 -16.35 -8.07 1.73
C PRO A 191 -16.96 -8.95 0.63
N GLN A 192 -17.35 -8.34 -0.50
CA GLN A 192 -17.91 -9.03 -1.68
C GLN A 192 -16.91 -9.99 -2.35
N SER A 193 -15.61 -9.78 -2.10
CA SER A 193 -14.55 -10.64 -2.65
C SER A 193 -14.17 -11.81 -1.74
N ARG A 194 -14.86 -11.97 -0.61
CA ARG A 194 -14.64 -13.12 0.28
C ARG A 194 -14.99 -14.43 -0.46
N GLY A 195 -14.05 -15.37 -0.43
CA GLY A 195 -14.21 -16.64 -1.13
C GLY A 195 -13.97 -16.58 -2.64
N ASN A 196 -13.43 -15.48 -3.17
CA ASN A 196 -13.04 -15.40 -4.58
C ASN A 196 -11.97 -16.49 -4.89
N PRO A 197 -12.31 -17.51 -5.71
CA PRO A 197 -11.38 -18.60 -6.01
C PRO A 197 -10.17 -18.14 -6.82
N ASN A 198 -10.27 -16.96 -7.44
CA ASN A 198 -9.20 -16.37 -8.22
C ASN A 198 -8.28 -15.46 -7.40
N ALA A 199 -8.54 -15.25 -6.11
CA ALA A 199 -7.65 -14.50 -5.26
C ALA A 199 -6.40 -15.33 -4.89
N LEU A 200 -5.22 -14.69 -4.94
CA LEU A 200 -3.98 -15.31 -4.51
C LEU A 200 -4.01 -15.47 -2.96
N PRO A 201 -3.68 -16.63 -2.39
CA PRO A 201 -3.55 -16.77 -0.96
C PRO A 201 -2.58 -15.75 -0.38
N LEU A 202 -2.94 -15.13 0.75
CA LEU A 202 -2.16 -14.03 1.34
C LEU A 202 -0.71 -14.43 1.66
N ASN A 203 -0.50 -15.62 2.20
CA ASN A 203 0.84 -16.11 2.53
C ASN A 203 1.71 -16.30 1.29
N ASP A 204 1.14 -16.81 0.20
CA ASP A 204 1.85 -17.02 -1.06
C ASP A 204 2.26 -15.67 -1.66
N TYR A 205 1.31 -14.70 -1.64
CA TYR A 205 1.57 -13.35 -2.09
C TYR A 205 2.72 -12.69 -1.31
N ILE A 206 2.69 -12.74 0.02
CA ILE A 206 3.73 -12.12 0.86
C ILE A 206 5.08 -12.82 0.65
N SER A 207 5.10 -14.15 0.55
CA SER A 207 6.32 -14.90 0.29
C SER A 207 6.99 -14.47 -1.03
N GLU A 208 6.21 -14.31 -2.09
CA GLU A 208 6.71 -13.86 -3.39
C GLU A 208 7.18 -12.39 -3.33
N VAL A 209 6.43 -11.49 -2.68
CA VAL A 209 6.84 -10.08 -2.49
C VAL A 209 8.17 -9.99 -1.75
N MET A 210 8.32 -10.72 -0.64
CA MET A 210 9.57 -10.72 0.14
C MET A 210 10.75 -11.29 -0.66
N ALA A 211 10.53 -12.33 -1.45
CA ALA A 211 11.55 -12.90 -2.34
C ALA A 211 11.98 -11.90 -3.43
N LEU A 212 11.02 -11.21 -4.05
CA LEU A 212 11.30 -10.19 -5.08
C LEU A 212 12.05 -8.98 -4.51
N LEU A 213 11.66 -8.50 -3.32
CA LEU A 213 12.37 -7.42 -2.63
C LEU A 213 13.81 -7.81 -2.28
N ALA A 214 14.02 -9.05 -1.83
CA ALA A 214 15.35 -9.55 -1.49
C ALA A 214 16.24 -9.74 -2.73
N ALA A 215 15.69 -10.26 -3.82
CA ALA A 215 16.41 -10.51 -5.07
C ALA A 215 16.80 -9.22 -5.80
N ASN A 216 16.03 -8.14 -5.63
CA ASN A 216 16.21 -6.88 -6.35
C ASN A 216 16.21 -5.67 -5.40
N PRO A 217 17.31 -5.40 -4.67
CA PRO A 217 17.40 -4.28 -3.74
C PRO A 217 17.14 -2.90 -4.37
N GLU A 218 17.39 -2.77 -5.68
CA GLU A 218 17.18 -1.53 -6.46
C GLU A 218 15.87 -1.54 -7.27
N ALA A 219 14.96 -2.48 -6.98
CA ALA A 219 13.69 -2.56 -7.69
C ALA A 219 12.90 -1.26 -7.56
N GLN A 220 12.34 -0.82 -8.67
CA GLN A 220 11.41 0.32 -8.72
C GLN A 220 9.95 -0.13 -8.56
N GLU A 221 9.68 -1.37 -8.93
CA GLU A 221 8.36 -1.96 -8.94
C GLU A 221 8.45 -3.46 -8.56
N ILE A 222 7.58 -3.90 -7.67
CA ILE A 222 7.44 -5.28 -7.25
C ILE A 222 6.10 -5.80 -7.77
N CYS A 223 6.18 -6.67 -8.77
CA CYS A 223 5.05 -7.32 -9.41
C CYS A 223 5.20 -8.83 -9.28
N VAL A 224 4.36 -9.45 -8.44
CA VAL A 224 4.24 -10.91 -8.40
C VAL A 224 3.75 -11.44 -9.75
N GLU A 225 4.01 -12.70 -10.06
CA GLU A 225 3.69 -13.25 -11.39
C GLU A 225 2.23 -13.01 -11.80
N ARG A 226 1.31 -13.20 -10.85
CA ARG A 226 -0.13 -13.10 -11.11
C ARG A 226 -0.60 -11.71 -11.51
N VAL A 227 0.06 -10.63 -11.09
CA VAL A 227 -0.32 -9.26 -11.46
C VAL A 227 0.16 -8.86 -12.85
N LYS A 228 1.13 -9.57 -13.42
CA LYS A 228 1.71 -9.23 -14.73
C LYS A 228 0.68 -9.22 -15.86
N LEU A 229 -0.36 -10.06 -15.75
CA LEU A 229 -1.48 -10.03 -16.72
C LEU A 229 -2.08 -8.62 -16.83
N LEU A 230 -2.29 -7.94 -15.70
CA LEU A 230 -2.85 -6.59 -15.66
C LEU A 230 -1.77 -5.55 -15.96
N ARG A 231 -0.60 -5.70 -15.31
CA ARG A 231 0.51 -4.74 -15.42
C ARG A 231 1.01 -4.56 -16.86
N GLU A 232 0.97 -5.61 -17.65
CA GLU A 232 1.49 -5.64 -19.01
C GLU A 232 0.42 -5.59 -20.09
N ALA A 233 -0.86 -5.49 -19.71
CA ALA A 233 -1.99 -5.56 -20.65
C ALA A 233 -1.88 -4.52 -21.77
N GLU A 234 -1.66 -3.26 -21.42
CA GLU A 234 -1.52 -2.16 -22.39
C GLU A 234 -0.27 -2.33 -23.26
N ARG A 235 0.89 -2.57 -22.64
CA ARG A 235 2.16 -2.78 -23.36
C ARG A 235 2.08 -3.89 -24.39
N ASN A 236 1.31 -4.94 -24.09
CA ASN A 236 1.14 -6.12 -24.95
C ASN A 236 -0.05 -6.01 -25.91
N GLY A 237 -0.70 -4.84 -25.99
CA GLY A 237 -1.88 -4.63 -26.87
C GLY A 237 -3.09 -5.46 -26.46
N ARG A 238 -3.21 -5.88 -25.21
CA ARG A 238 -4.27 -6.75 -24.68
C ARG A 238 -5.22 -6.04 -23.71
N PHE A 239 -5.15 -4.71 -23.62
CA PHE A 239 -5.95 -3.95 -22.65
C PHE A 239 -7.43 -4.28 -22.75
N ASP A 240 -8.03 -4.18 -23.95
CA ASP A 240 -9.47 -4.39 -24.16
C ASP A 240 -9.93 -5.81 -23.78
N SER A 241 -9.12 -6.82 -24.11
CA SER A 241 -9.44 -8.21 -23.78
C SER A 241 -9.34 -8.48 -22.27
N VAL A 242 -8.34 -7.91 -21.61
CA VAL A 242 -8.15 -8.05 -20.15
C VAL A 242 -9.20 -7.22 -19.40
N PHE A 243 -9.55 -6.04 -19.90
CA PHE A 243 -10.64 -5.23 -19.35
C PHE A 243 -11.99 -5.96 -19.44
N ALA A 244 -12.32 -6.53 -20.59
CA ALA A 244 -13.54 -7.31 -20.76
C ALA A 244 -13.58 -8.55 -19.87
N MET A 245 -12.44 -9.23 -19.67
CA MET A 245 -12.32 -10.37 -18.76
C MET A 245 -12.58 -9.97 -17.30
N LEU A 246 -12.07 -8.80 -16.86
CA LEU A 246 -12.30 -8.30 -15.50
C LEU A 246 -13.71 -7.77 -15.28
N ASN A 247 -14.36 -7.29 -16.33
CA ASN A 247 -15.64 -6.61 -16.31
C ASN A 247 -16.62 -7.31 -17.27
N PRO A 248 -17.02 -8.57 -16.96
CA PRO A 248 -18.00 -9.26 -17.80
C PRO A 248 -19.30 -8.47 -17.87
N ALA A 249 -19.94 -8.46 -19.03
CA ALA A 249 -21.26 -7.85 -19.19
C ALA A 249 -22.24 -8.48 -18.18
N ILE A 250 -22.99 -7.64 -17.49
CA ILE A 250 -24.03 -8.02 -16.54
C ILE A 250 -25.26 -8.46 -17.34
#